data_8c7cb30580a9d25fa4e5f0d6609e6219
#
_entry.id   8c7cb30580a9d25fa4e5f0d6609e6219
#
_cell.length_a   1.000
_cell.length_b   1.000
_cell.length_c   1.000
_cell.angle_alpha   90.00
_cell.angle_beta   90.00
_cell.angle_gamma   90.00
#
_symmetry.space_group_name_H-M   'P 1'
#
loop_
_entity.id
_entity.type
_entity.pdbx_description
1 polymer ?
#
loop_
_entity_poly.entity_id
_entity_poly.type
_entity_poly.pdbx_seq_one_letter_code
_entity_poly.pdbx_strand_id
1 'polypeptide(L)'
;IRNLHLKLSAGVDFNQQNQNIFKPKALDPTYHFSTSEGTIARDISLINENLLSYNFSIKNRHNFDVLLGLSFQKDQSFNNKGSGSNGPNDHVHYVGAQGWGGDNGLNNVGDGTEDLFISAFTYLSNFDEERLNSYFGRVTYNFKEKYMLEATLRRDGSSVFGENVRWATFPSVALGWAFSEEPFMKRFYWLSFAKIRGSWGVSGQKFHQPYLAHGLLSPGNYTFHGNAGMLPNASAGVINKNLSWEETNQYDVGLDISLLDYRFKVNLDYYYRYTKGQLNRITLPGNTQYLN
;
A
#
# COMPACT_ATOMS: atom_id res chain seq x y z
N ILE A 1 -11.50 1.27 -36.38
CA ILE A 1 -11.40 -0.19 -36.33
C ILE A 1 -12.48 -0.65 -35.35
N ARG A 2 -13.40 -1.51 -35.81
CA ARG A 2 -14.68 -1.79 -35.14
C ARG A 2 -14.56 -2.44 -33.76
N ASN A 3 -13.41 -3.05 -33.43
CA ASN A 3 -13.19 -3.84 -32.20
C ASN A 3 -12.01 -3.34 -31.36
N LEU A 4 -11.51 -2.15 -31.66
CA LEU A 4 -10.45 -1.51 -30.90
C LEU A 4 -11.07 -0.44 -30.00
N HIS A 5 -10.81 -0.57 -28.69
CA HIS A 5 -11.31 0.37 -27.69
C HIS A 5 -10.14 0.96 -26.91
N LEU A 6 -10.12 2.28 -26.83
CA LEU A 6 -9.21 3.03 -25.95
C LEU A 6 -10.03 3.62 -24.81
N LYS A 7 -9.64 3.29 -23.58
CA LYS A 7 -10.21 3.88 -22.37
C LYS A 7 -9.13 4.68 -21.66
N LEU A 8 -9.38 5.97 -21.48
CA LEU A 8 -8.54 6.87 -20.71
C LEU A 8 -9.29 7.25 -19.45
N SER A 9 -8.65 7.08 -18.29
CA SER A 9 -9.24 7.37 -17.00
C SER A 9 -8.27 8.22 -16.18
N ALA A 10 -8.77 9.27 -15.56
CA ALA A 10 -8.04 10.06 -14.59
C ALA A 10 -8.91 10.21 -13.33
N GLY A 11 -8.33 10.02 -12.18
CA GLY A 11 -8.99 10.13 -10.90
C GLY A 11 -8.17 10.95 -9.93
N VAL A 12 -8.86 11.67 -9.08
CA VAL A 12 -8.31 12.39 -7.93
C VAL A 12 -9.12 11.98 -6.72
N ASP A 13 -8.45 11.45 -5.72
CA ASP A 13 -9.02 11.22 -4.41
C ASP A 13 -8.40 12.20 -3.43
N PHE A 14 -9.25 12.94 -2.73
CA PHE A 14 -8.84 13.96 -1.78
C PHE A 14 -9.54 13.72 -0.45
N ASN A 15 -8.75 13.47 0.57
CA ASN A 15 -9.22 13.32 1.94
C ASN A 15 -8.55 14.39 2.83
N GLN A 16 -9.36 15.08 3.63
CA GLN A 16 -8.86 16.00 4.64
C GLN A 16 -9.54 15.70 5.97
N GLN A 17 -8.72 15.50 6.98
CA GLN A 17 -9.16 15.27 8.36
C GLN A 17 -8.69 16.42 9.25
N ASN A 18 -9.62 16.99 10.01
CA ASN A 18 -9.33 17.91 11.09
C ASN A 18 -9.79 17.28 12.39
N GLN A 19 -8.89 17.10 13.32
CA GLN A 19 -9.17 16.51 14.62
C GLN A 19 -8.68 17.46 15.73
N ASN A 20 -9.55 17.73 16.70
CA ASN A 20 -9.18 18.44 17.91
C ASN A 20 -9.55 17.56 19.11
N ILE A 21 -8.59 17.33 19.97
CA ILE A 21 -8.75 16.55 21.21
C ILE A 21 -8.43 17.49 22.37
N PHE A 22 -9.34 17.60 23.30
CA PHE A 22 -9.14 18.34 24.56
C PHE A 22 -9.36 17.41 25.74
N LYS A 23 -8.44 17.46 26.70
CA LYS A 23 -8.53 16.75 27.95
C LYS A 23 -8.50 17.80 29.09
N PRO A 24 -9.58 17.97 29.87
CA PRO A 24 -9.63 18.93 30.96
C PRO A 24 -8.74 18.51 32.14
N LYS A 25 -8.38 19.47 32.98
CA LYS A 25 -7.54 19.27 34.19
C LYS A 25 -8.06 18.17 35.12
N ALA A 26 -9.36 18.05 35.23
CA ALA A 26 -10.01 17.05 36.10
C ALA A 26 -9.72 15.60 35.68
N LEU A 27 -9.31 15.35 34.43
CA LEU A 27 -8.97 14.02 33.93
C LEU A 27 -7.49 13.66 34.07
N ASP A 28 -6.66 14.56 34.56
CA ASP A 28 -5.26 14.27 34.90
C ASP A 28 -5.10 14.20 36.43
N PRO A 29 -5.07 13.01 37.03
CA PRO A 29 -4.99 12.84 38.47
C PRO A 29 -3.63 13.17 39.07
N THR A 30 -2.59 13.28 38.23
CA THR A 30 -1.21 13.42 38.69
C THR A 30 -0.76 14.87 38.73
N TYR A 31 -0.95 15.58 37.60
CA TYR A 31 -0.43 16.95 37.44
C TYR A 31 -1.53 18.00 37.31
N HIS A 32 -2.79 17.57 37.16
CA HIS A 32 -3.93 18.47 36.94
C HIS A 32 -3.74 19.44 35.77
N PHE A 33 -3.12 18.95 34.67
CA PHE A 33 -2.94 19.73 33.47
C PHE A 33 -4.05 19.45 32.44
N SER A 34 -4.59 20.51 31.85
CA SER A 34 -5.35 20.35 30.61
C SER A 34 -4.39 20.08 29.44
N THR A 35 -4.80 19.25 28.50
CA THR A 35 -4.05 19.03 27.26
C THR A 35 -4.97 19.29 26.08
N SER A 36 -4.43 19.92 25.03
CA SER A 36 -5.12 20.05 23.77
C SER A 36 -4.22 19.58 22.64
N GLU A 37 -4.80 18.91 21.67
CA GLU A 37 -4.13 18.38 20.49
C GLU A 37 -4.95 18.74 19.26
N GLY A 38 -4.32 19.35 18.27
CA GLY A 38 -4.91 19.64 16.96
C GLY A 38 -4.14 18.90 15.88
N THR A 39 -4.84 18.17 15.05
CA THR A 39 -4.24 17.45 13.89
C THR A 39 -4.96 17.85 12.62
N ILE A 40 -4.21 18.23 11.61
CA ILE A 40 -4.68 18.44 10.24
C ILE A 40 -3.94 17.45 9.37
N ALA A 41 -4.65 16.47 8.84
CA ALA A 41 -4.12 15.52 7.88
C ALA A 41 -4.78 15.73 6.52
N ARG A 42 -4.01 15.54 5.45
CA ARG A 42 -4.48 15.66 4.09
C ARG A 42 -3.81 14.60 3.23
N ASP A 43 -4.63 13.76 2.59
CA ASP A 43 -4.18 12.76 1.65
C ASP A 43 -4.70 13.09 0.25
N ILE A 44 -3.83 13.01 -0.73
CA ILE A 44 -4.16 13.22 -2.14
C ILE A 44 -3.64 12.03 -2.93
N SER A 45 -4.54 11.34 -3.63
CA SER A 45 -4.18 10.29 -4.58
C SER A 45 -4.56 10.72 -5.99
N LEU A 46 -3.59 10.71 -6.88
CA LEU A 46 -3.77 10.98 -8.31
C LEU A 46 -3.56 9.67 -9.07
N ILE A 47 -4.55 9.27 -9.87
CA ILE A 47 -4.50 8.05 -10.66
C ILE A 47 -4.77 8.39 -12.11
N ASN A 48 -3.95 7.83 -13.01
CA ASN A 48 -4.21 7.84 -14.45
C ASN A 48 -4.06 6.42 -14.97
N GLU A 49 -5.10 5.93 -15.64
CA GLU A 49 -5.12 4.61 -16.27
C GLU A 49 -5.51 4.74 -17.73
N ASN A 50 -4.73 4.09 -18.59
CA ASN A 50 -4.93 4.07 -20.02
C ASN A 50 -4.95 2.62 -20.49
N LEU A 51 -6.08 2.17 -21.05
CA LEU A 51 -6.30 0.80 -21.48
C LEU A 51 -6.58 0.79 -22.98
N LEU A 52 -5.90 -0.06 -23.70
CA LEU A 52 -6.15 -0.37 -25.09
C LEU A 52 -6.58 -1.83 -25.19
N SER A 53 -7.80 -2.07 -25.64
CA SER A 53 -8.32 -3.42 -25.86
C SER A 53 -8.67 -3.67 -27.31
N TYR A 54 -8.37 -4.87 -27.76
CA TYR A 54 -8.66 -5.32 -29.13
C TYR A 54 -9.20 -6.74 -29.11
N ASN A 55 -10.46 -6.89 -29.58
CA ASN A 55 -11.14 -8.17 -29.64
C ASN A 55 -11.32 -8.59 -31.07
N PHE A 56 -10.93 -9.81 -31.41
CA PHE A 56 -11.09 -10.33 -32.76
C PHE A 56 -11.33 -11.84 -32.77
N SER A 57 -12.01 -12.31 -33.83
CA SER A 57 -12.27 -13.72 -34.03
C SER A 57 -11.78 -14.16 -35.40
N ILE A 58 -11.14 -15.31 -35.47
CA ILE A 58 -10.68 -15.95 -36.70
C ILE A 58 -11.58 -17.16 -36.96
N LYS A 59 -12.21 -17.19 -38.12
CA LYS A 59 -13.10 -18.28 -38.59
C LYS A 59 -14.22 -18.62 -37.58
N ASN A 60 -14.67 -17.64 -36.78
CA ASN A 60 -15.67 -17.80 -35.71
C ASN A 60 -15.40 -18.95 -34.73
N ARG A 61 -14.15 -19.35 -34.60
CA ARG A 61 -13.71 -20.47 -33.72
C ARG A 61 -12.59 -20.08 -32.77
N HIS A 62 -11.76 -19.15 -33.18
CA HIS A 62 -10.63 -18.65 -32.42
C HIS A 62 -10.95 -17.23 -31.98
N ASN A 63 -11.27 -17.06 -30.73
CA ASN A 63 -11.58 -15.76 -30.15
C ASN A 63 -10.36 -15.27 -29.36
N PHE A 64 -9.94 -14.07 -29.65
CA PHE A 64 -8.83 -13.39 -28.97
C PHE A 64 -9.31 -12.10 -28.35
N ASP A 65 -8.84 -11.87 -27.14
CA ASP A 65 -9.02 -10.61 -26.43
C ASP A 65 -7.63 -10.15 -25.94
N VAL A 66 -7.17 -9.02 -26.43
CA VAL A 66 -5.86 -8.46 -26.11
C VAL A 66 -6.08 -7.14 -25.38
N LEU A 67 -5.46 -7.00 -24.21
CA LEU A 67 -5.47 -5.80 -23.41
C LEU A 67 -4.04 -5.34 -23.15
N LEU A 68 -3.78 -4.06 -23.41
CA LEU A 68 -2.57 -3.36 -22.97
C LEU A 68 -2.97 -2.24 -22.03
N GLY A 69 -2.23 -2.07 -20.97
CA GLY A 69 -2.54 -1.08 -19.94
C GLY A 69 -1.30 -0.36 -19.41
N LEU A 70 -1.50 0.92 -19.12
CA LEU A 70 -0.57 1.80 -18.44
C LEU A 70 -1.29 2.40 -17.24
N SER A 71 -0.67 2.36 -16.06
CA SER A 71 -1.23 3.00 -14.86
C SER A 71 -0.14 3.79 -14.14
N PHE A 72 -0.48 5.01 -13.76
CA PHE A 72 0.37 5.91 -13.00
C PHE A 72 -0.41 6.36 -11.77
N GLN A 73 0.16 6.15 -10.60
CA GLN A 73 -0.41 6.57 -9.33
C GLN A 73 0.61 7.41 -8.56
N LYS A 74 0.12 8.49 -7.95
CA LYS A 74 0.89 9.33 -7.06
C LYS A 74 0.07 9.59 -5.81
N ASP A 75 0.59 9.17 -4.68
CA ASP A 75 -0.02 9.35 -3.38
C ASP A 75 0.82 10.36 -2.58
N GLN A 76 0.16 11.33 -1.96
CA GLN A 76 0.78 12.31 -1.09
C GLN A 76 0.01 12.35 0.23
N SER A 77 0.74 12.26 1.34
CA SER A 77 0.19 12.42 2.68
C SER A 77 0.90 13.57 3.39
N PHE A 78 0.14 14.45 3.95
CA PHE A 78 0.61 15.58 4.72
C PHE A 78 -0.09 15.59 6.08
N ASN A 79 0.69 15.69 7.15
CA ASN A 79 0.17 15.70 8.51
C ASN A 79 0.85 16.80 9.32
N ASN A 80 0.03 17.64 9.92
CA ASN A 80 0.44 18.62 10.91
C ASN A 80 -0.24 18.33 12.23
N LYS A 81 0.53 18.23 13.29
CA LYS A 81 0.06 17.97 14.64
C LYS A 81 0.65 19.02 15.58
N GLY A 82 -0.20 19.73 16.29
CA GLY A 82 0.17 20.59 17.38
C GLY A 82 -0.40 20.04 18.68
N SER A 83 0.36 20.07 19.75
CA SER A 83 -0.17 19.75 21.08
C SER A 83 0.35 20.75 22.11
N GLY A 84 -0.47 21.02 23.11
CA GLY A 84 -0.13 21.91 24.19
C GLY A 84 -0.72 21.41 25.52
N SER A 85 -0.07 21.75 26.62
CA SER A 85 -0.51 21.42 27.96
C SER A 85 -0.59 22.65 28.85
N ASN A 86 -1.32 22.53 29.96
CA ASN A 86 -1.50 23.56 30.99
C ASN A 86 -2.11 24.88 30.45
N GLY A 87 -3.23 24.78 29.78
CA GLY A 87 -4.00 25.94 29.31
C GLY A 87 -4.54 26.78 30.44
N PRO A 88 -4.92 28.06 30.17
CA PRO A 88 -5.35 29.00 31.19
C PRO A 88 -6.62 28.54 31.93
N ASN A 89 -7.52 27.86 31.24
CA ASN A 89 -8.74 27.27 31.83
C ASN A 89 -9.29 26.17 30.91
N ASP A 90 -10.29 25.43 31.40
CA ASP A 90 -10.89 24.31 30.69
C ASP A 90 -11.93 24.72 29.61
N HIS A 91 -12.12 26.01 29.35
CA HIS A 91 -13.00 26.52 28.28
C HIS A 91 -12.26 26.79 26.98
N VAL A 92 -10.93 26.79 27.01
CA VAL A 92 -10.10 27.04 25.85
C VAL A 92 -9.54 25.71 25.34
N HIS A 93 -10.18 25.16 24.30
CA HIS A 93 -10.00 23.80 23.85
C HIS A 93 -9.00 23.65 22.68
N TYR A 94 -8.49 24.75 22.14
CA TYR A 94 -7.63 24.72 20.96
C TYR A 94 -6.15 24.85 21.32
N VAL A 95 -5.31 24.19 20.51
CA VAL A 95 -3.85 24.31 20.61
C VAL A 95 -3.41 25.76 20.34
N GLY A 96 -2.47 26.26 21.12
CA GLY A 96 -2.02 27.66 21.02
C GLY A 96 -2.68 28.61 22.00
N ALA A 97 -3.77 28.17 22.63
CA ALA A 97 -4.39 28.92 23.74
C ALA A 97 -3.74 28.60 25.10
N GLN A 98 -2.88 27.63 25.16
CA GLN A 98 -2.03 27.34 26.30
C GLN A 98 -0.98 28.45 26.40
N GLY A 99 -0.87 29.05 27.58
CA GLY A 99 -0.08 30.25 27.83
C GLY A 99 1.28 30.27 27.17
N TRP A 100 1.67 31.42 26.75
CA TRP A 100 2.97 31.68 26.15
C TRP A 100 4.08 31.46 27.19
N GLY A 101 4.51 30.24 27.37
CA GLY A 101 5.76 29.90 28.01
C GLY A 101 6.86 30.15 26.97
N GLY A 102 7.46 31.33 26.96
CA GLY A 102 8.64 31.58 26.17
C GLY A 102 9.66 30.53 26.47
N ASP A 103 10.43 30.16 25.43
CA ASP A 103 11.54 29.21 25.42
C ASP A 103 11.17 27.72 25.44
N ASN A 104 10.99 27.18 24.24
CA ASN A 104 11.33 25.80 23.79
C ASN A 104 11.07 24.62 24.75
N GLY A 105 10.16 24.75 25.70
CA GLY A 105 9.81 23.64 26.60
C GLY A 105 10.90 23.18 27.54
N LEU A 106 11.97 23.94 27.72
CA LEU A 106 13.14 23.58 28.50
C LEU A 106 13.52 24.60 29.57
N ASN A 107 12.62 25.42 30.05
CA ASN A 107 12.98 26.24 31.18
C ASN A 107 12.85 25.47 32.47
N ASN A 108 13.86 24.72 32.71
CA ASN A 108 14.30 24.35 34.01
C ASN A 108 14.86 25.61 34.68
N VAL A 109 14.03 26.40 35.30
CA VAL A 109 14.53 27.40 36.22
C VAL A 109 14.76 26.68 37.53
N GLY A 110 15.89 26.02 37.62
CA GLY A 110 16.36 25.43 38.85
C GLY A 110 16.85 26.49 39.81
N ASP A 111 16.00 27.04 40.64
CA ASP A 111 16.41 27.70 41.87
C ASP A 111 15.87 26.99 43.13
N GLY A 112 15.22 25.83 42.96
CA GLY A 112 14.77 25.02 44.09
C GLY A 112 13.54 25.55 44.84
N THR A 113 12.86 26.54 44.33
CA THR A 113 11.65 27.09 44.96
C THR A 113 10.51 27.11 43.95
N GLU A 114 9.58 26.19 44.14
CA GLU A 114 8.24 26.11 43.58
C GLU A 114 8.13 25.65 42.11
N ASP A 115 7.25 24.71 41.94
CA ASP A 115 6.81 24.10 40.71
C ASP A 115 6.33 25.15 39.72
N LEU A 116 7.23 25.66 38.89
CA LEU A 116 6.87 26.44 37.71
C LEU A 116 6.24 25.49 36.69
N PHE A 117 4.91 25.39 36.75
CA PHE A 117 4.11 24.68 35.76
C PHE A 117 4.20 25.39 34.40
N ILE A 118 5.16 24.99 33.61
CA ILE A 118 5.39 25.55 32.30
C ILE A 118 4.39 24.94 31.33
N SER A 119 3.67 25.78 30.59
CA SER A 119 2.88 25.29 29.46
C SER A 119 3.83 24.80 28.36
N ALA A 120 3.71 23.52 27.99
CA ALA A 120 4.48 22.94 26.92
C ALA A 120 3.71 22.96 25.60
N PHE A 121 4.38 23.33 24.55
CA PHE A 121 3.85 23.29 23.20
C PHE A 121 4.78 22.48 22.31
N THR A 122 4.20 21.56 21.51
CA THR A 122 4.93 20.80 20.51
C THR A 122 4.25 20.92 19.15
N TYR A 123 5.03 20.96 18.10
CA TYR A 123 4.55 20.95 16.73
C TYR A 123 5.34 19.93 15.93
N LEU A 124 4.62 19.09 15.19
CA LEU A 124 5.18 18.08 14.30
C LEU A 124 4.56 18.26 12.92
N SER A 125 5.36 18.14 11.91
CA SER A 125 4.92 18.15 10.51
C SER A 125 5.59 17.00 9.77
N ASN A 126 4.81 16.28 8.96
CA ASN A 126 5.32 15.21 8.11
C ASN A 126 4.73 15.33 6.71
N PHE A 127 5.52 14.98 5.72
CA PHE A 127 5.12 14.89 4.32
C PHE A 127 5.70 13.61 3.71
N ASP A 128 4.82 12.78 3.18
CA ASP A 128 5.17 11.56 2.49
C ASP A 128 4.65 11.59 1.05
N GLU A 129 5.46 11.10 0.12
CA GLU A 129 5.08 10.95 -1.28
C GLU A 129 5.48 9.57 -1.79
N GLU A 130 4.56 8.91 -2.46
CA GLU A 130 4.76 7.62 -3.09
C GLU A 130 4.30 7.67 -4.54
N ARG A 131 5.03 6.97 -5.43
CA ARG A 131 4.69 6.83 -6.84
C ARG A 131 4.73 5.37 -7.25
N LEU A 132 3.72 4.95 -8.00
CA LEU A 132 3.61 3.63 -8.58
C LEU A 132 3.34 3.76 -10.07
N ASN A 133 4.19 3.13 -10.88
CA ASN A 133 4.02 3.05 -12.33
C ASN A 133 3.86 1.59 -12.73
N SER A 134 2.87 1.30 -13.56
CA SER A 134 2.55 -0.06 -13.97
C SER A 134 2.36 -0.15 -15.48
N TYR A 135 2.94 -1.19 -16.07
CA TYR A 135 2.77 -1.57 -17.47
C TYR A 135 2.27 -3.01 -17.49
N PHE A 136 1.19 -3.27 -18.19
CA PHE A 136 0.66 -4.63 -18.24
C PHE A 136 0.03 -4.97 -19.57
N GLY A 137 0.08 -6.25 -19.89
CA GLY A 137 -0.59 -6.81 -21.05
C GLY A 137 -1.25 -8.13 -20.69
N ARG A 138 -2.41 -8.38 -21.26
CA ARG A 138 -3.16 -9.63 -21.13
C ARG A 138 -3.61 -10.09 -22.50
N VAL A 139 -3.50 -11.40 -22.71
CA VAL A 139 -4.06 -12.08 -23.90
C VAL A 139 -4.95 -13.20 -23.38
N THR A 140 -6.21 -13.15 -23.79
CA THR A 140 -7.17 -14.23 -23.56
C THR A 140 -7.47 -14.89 -24.90
N TYR A 141 -7.39 -16.19 -24.95
CA TYR A 141 -7.68 -17.01 -26.12
C TYR A 141 -8.72 -18.07 -25.80
N ASN A 142 -9.72 -18.17 -26.63
CA ASN A 142 -10.76 -19.18 -26.53
C ASN A 142 -10.96 -19.88 -27.88
N PHE A 143 -10.81 -21.20 -27.87
CA PHE A 143 -11.06 -22.03 -29.05
C PHE A 143 -12.33 -22.85 -28.85
N LYS A 144 -13.37 -22.52 -29.66
CA LYS A 144 -14.66 -23.21 -29.68
C LYS A 144 -15.33 -23.33 -28.31
N GLU A 145 -15.05 -22.42 -27.38
CA GLU A 145 -15.51 -22.49 -26.00
C GLU A 145 -15.06 -23.72 -25.19
N LYS A 146 -14.10 -24.49 -25.77
CA LYS A 146 -13.57 -25.72 -25.17
C LYS A 146 -12.22 -25.51 -24.49
N TYR A 147 -11.31 -24.84 -25.18
CA TYR A 147 -9.95 -24.59 -24.71
C TYR A 147 -9.75 -23.12 -24.48
N MET A 148 -9.39 -22.80 -23.28
CA MET A 148 -9.22 -21.41 -22.81
C MET A 148 -7.80 -21.23 -22.32
N LEU A 149 -7.18 -20.14 -22.74
CA LEU A 149 -5.86 -19.71 -22.29
C LEU A 149 -5.95 -18.23 -21.91
N GLU A 150 -5.43 -17.87 -20.78
CA GLU A 150 -5.14 -16.49 -20.41
C GLU A 150 -3.67 -16.34 -20.00
N ALA A 151 -3.00 -15.35 -20.52
CA ALA A 151 -1.65 -15.00 -20.13
C ALA A 151 -1.58 -13.50 -19.83
N THR A 152 -1.02 -13.16 -18.67
CA THR A 152 -0.83 -11.78 -18.25
C THR A 152 0.62 -11.55 -17.87
N LEU A 153 1.15 -10.41 -18.26
CA LEU A 153 2.44 -9.92 -17.82
C LEU A 153 2.25 -8.51 -17.27
N ARG A 154 2.66 -8.29 -16.03
CA ARG A 154 2.62 -6.99 -15.38
C ARG A 154 3.99 -6.61 -14.87
N ARG A 155 4.41 -5.37 -15.10
CA ARG A 155 5.64 -4.81 -14.58
C ARG A 155 5.33 -3.55 -13.80
N ASP A 156 5.66 -3.56 -12.52
CA ASP A 156 5.39 -2.48 -11.58
C ASP A 156 6.68 -1.88 -11.06
N GLY A 157 6.71 -0.57 -10.95
CA GLY A 157 7.81 0.18 -10.36
C GLY A 157 7.31 1.13 -9.29
N SER A 158 7.85 1.04 -8.07
CA SER A 158 7.46 1.89 -6.94
C SER A 158 8.64 2.66 -6.38
N SER A 159 8.38 3.91 -5.99
CA SER A 159 9.39 4.80 -5.39
C SER A 159 9.81 4.38 -3.98
N VAL A 160 9.07 3.50 -3.31
CA VAL A 160 9.40 3.04 -1.94
C VAL A 160 10.59 2.10 -1.90
N PHE A 161 10.90 1.44 -3.03
CA PHE A 161 11.97 0.47 -3.13
C PHE A 161 13.32 1.10 -3.46
N GLY A 162 14.37 0.35 -3.13
CA GLY A 162 15.74 0.73 -3.46
C GLY A 162 15.94 0.89 -4.97
N GLU A 163 16.92 1.71 -5.36
CA GLU A 163 17.17 2.07 -6.75
C GLU A 163 17.39 0.85 -7.67
N ASN A 164 18.05 -0.19 -7.16
CA ASN A 164 18.40 -1.40 -7.92
C ASN A 164 17.23 -2.37 -8.13
N VAL A 165 16.20 -2.30 -7.29
CA VAL A 165 15.11 -3.30 -7.20
C VAL A 165 13.71 -2.66 -7.27
N ARG A 166 13.68 -1.44 -7.79
CA ARG A 166 12.45 -0.64 -7.90
C ARG A 166 11.37 -1.30 -8.75
N TRP A 167 11.79 -2.04 -9.79
CA TRP A 167 10.92 -2.67 -10.76
C TRP A 167 10.83 -4.17 -10.53
N ALA A 168 9.60 -4.70 -10.50
CA ALA A 168 9.33 -6.13 -10.49
C ALA A 168 8.39 -6.53 -11.62
N THR A 169 8.44 -7.80 -12.00
CA THR A 169 7.63 -8.34 -13.10
C THR A 169 6.81 -9.52 -12.58
N PHE A 170 5.52 -9.50 -12.83
CA PHE A 170 4.54 -10.44 -12.31
C PHE A 170 3.83 -11.15 -13.47
N PRO A 171 4.32 -12.32 -13.88
CA PRO A 171 3.67 -13.16 -14.90
C PRO A 171 2.52 -13.96 -14.30
N SER A 172 1.49 -14.23 -15.11
CA SER A 172 0.48 -15.23 -14.79
C SER A 172 -0.02 -15.94 -16.04
N VAL A 173 -0.38 -17.21 -15.89
CA VAL A 173 -0.97 -18.03 -16.95
C VAL A 173 -2.09 -18.87 -16.36
N ALA A 174 -3.22 -18.94 -17.07
CA ALA A 174 -4.35 -19.79 -16.72
C ALA A 174 -4.79 -20.60 -17.95
N LEU A 175 -5.12 -21.86 -17.73
CA LEU A 175 -5.62 -22.80 -18.72
C LEU A 175 -6.96 -23.35 -18.27
N GLY A 176 -7.87 -23.54 -19.21
CA GLY A 176 -9.15 -24.17 -18.98
C GLY A 176 -9.53 -25.11 -20.13
N TRP A 177 -10.06 -26.25 -19.78
CA TRP A 177 -10.56 -27.22 -20.74
C TRP A 177 -11.97 -27.68 -20.32
N ALA A 178 -12.96 -27.29 -21.12
CA ALA A 178 -14.33 -27.75 -20.99
C ALA A 178 -14.48 -29.13 -21.68
N PHE A 179 -14.03 -30.17 -20.99
CA PHE A 179 -13.96 -31.51 -21.56
C PHE A 179 -15.35 -32.13 -21.78
N SER A 180 -16.41 -31.65 -21.11
CA SER A 180 -17.79 -32.04 -21.40
C SER A 180 -18.21 -31.76 -22.85
N GLU A 181 -17.59 -30.76 -23.50
CA GLU A 181 -17.90 -30.40 -24.88
C GLU A 181 -17.22 -31.31 -25.90
N GLU A 182 -16.40 -32.26 -25.45
CA GLU A 182 -15.75 -33.22 -26.33
C GLU A 182 -16.71 -34.31 -26.79
N PRO A 183 -16.55 -34.80 -28.06
CA PRO A 183 -17.46 -35.82 -28.61
C PRO A 183 -17.56 -37.09 -27.76
N PHE A 184 -16.48 -37.50 -27.12
CA PHE A 184 -16.47 -38.71 -26.29
C PHE A 184 -17.23 -38.56 -24.98
N MET A 185 -17.46 -37.34 -24.50
CA MET A 185 -18.22 -37.05 -23.27
C MET A 185 -19.71 -36.93 -23.51
N LYS A 186 -20.16 -36.68 -24.74
CA LYS A 186 -21.58 -36.48 -25.07
C LYS A 186 -22.47 -37.74 -24.83
N ARG A 187 -21.85 -38.89 -24.63
CA ARG A 187 -22.57 -40.13 -24.25
C ARG A 187 -23.07 -40.13 -22.79
N PHE A 188 -22.54 -39.23 -21.94
CA PHE A 188 -22.87 -39.17 -20.53
C PHE A 188 -24.02 -38.14 -20.31
N TYR A 189 -25.26 -38.54 -20.49
CA TYR A 189 -26.41 -37.63 -20.40
C TYR A 189 -26.62 -36.97 -19.04
N TRP A 190 -26.07 -37.56 -17.97
CA TRP A 190 -26.14 -36.99 -16.63
C TRP A 190 -25.11 -35.85 -16.40
N LEU A 191 -24.11 -35.73 -17.27
CA LEU A 191 -23.10 -34.68 -17.19
C LEU A 191 -23.50 -33.51 -18.09
N SER A 192 -24.00 -32.43 -17.47
CA SER A 192 -24.41 -31.23 -18.19
C SER A 192 -23.24 -30.32 -18.57
N PHE A 193 -22.22 -30.23 -17.70
CA PHE A 193 -21.00 -29.48 -17.94
C PHE A 193 -19.86 -30.01 -17.08
N ALA A 194 -18.64 -30.03 -17.63
CA ALA A 194 -17.44 -30.30 -16.85
C ALA A 194 -16.24 -29.57 -17.45
N LYS A 195 -15.50 -28.88 -16.56
CA LYS A 195 -14.33 -28.10 -16.90
C LYS A 195 -13.22 -28.36 -15.89
N ILE A 196 -12.03 -28.64 -16.36
CA ILE A 196 -10.80 -28.59 -15.56
C ILE A 196 -10.10 -27.27 -15.83
N ARG A 197 -9.53 -26.68 -14.81
CA ARG A 197 -8.76 -25.42 -14.90
C ARG A 197 -7.49 -25.52 -14.09
N GLY A 198 -6.45 -24.86 -14.55
CA GLY A 198 -5.18 -24.73 -13.85
C GLY A 198 -4.62 -23.34 -14.05
N SER A 199 -4.04 -22.76 -13.03
CA SER A 199 -3.38 -21.48 -13.12
C SER A 199 -2.10 -21.43 -12.30
N TRP A 200 -1.21 -20.58 -12.75
CA TRP A 200 -0.02 -20.17 -12.03
C TRP A 200 0.16 -18.67 -12.19
N GLY A 201 0.53 -18.00 -11.10
CA GLY A 201 0.81 -16.59 -11.13
C GLY A 201 1.75 -16.15 -10.02
N VAL A 202 2.42 -15.04 -10.29
CA VAL A 202 3.23 -14.32 -9.31
C VAL A 202 2.57 -13.00 -9.02
N SER A 203 2.38 -12.68 -7.74
CA SER A 203 1.91 -11.38 -7.28
C SER A 203 2.95 -10.72 -6.39
N GLY A 204 3.09 -9.41 -6.51
CA GLY A 204 3.97 -8.60 -5.68
C GLY A 204 3.20 -7.80 -4.65
N GLN A 205 3.79 -7.68 -3.47
CA GLN A 205 3.31 -6.77 -2.44
C GLN A 205 4.40 -5.76 -2.11
N LYS A 206 4.02 -4.47 -2.08
CA LYS A 206 4.87 -3.39 -1.61
C LYS A 206 4.68 -3.19 -0.11
N PHE A 207 5.69 -2.68 0.58
CA PHE A 207 5.54 -2.17 1.93
C PHE A 207 5.06 -0.71 1.90
N HIS A 208 4.46 -0.25 3.00
CA HIS A 208 3.80 1.06 3.08
C HIS A 208 4.63 2.16 3.75
N GLN A 209 5.90 1.92 3.98
CA GLN A 209 6.75 2.90 4.65
C GLN A 209 7.65 3.59 3.62
N PRO A 210 7.35 4.83 3.21
CA PRO A 210 8.18 5.56 2.26
C PRO A 210 9.59 5.82 2.84
N TYR A 211 10.56 6.01 1.95
CA TYR A 211 11.95 6.37 2.24
C TYR A 211 12.79 5.34 3.01
N LEU A 212 12.24 4.21 3.45
CA LEU A 212 12.98 3.20 4.23
C LEU A 212 14.23 2.68 3.50
N ALA A 213 14.15 2.53 2.18
CA ALA A 213 15.29 2.07 1.36
C ALA A 213 16.39 3.15 1.19
N HIS A 214 16.08 4.43 1.44
CA HIS A 214 16.96 5.55 1.16
C HIS A 214 17.71 6.04 2.39
N GLY A 215 17.29 5.64 3.60
CA GLY A 215 17.75 6.16 4.87
C GLY A 215 17.17 7.55 5.19
N LEU A 216 17.05 7.81 6.46
CA LEU A 216 16.55 9.08 6.97
C LEU A 216 17.68 9.84 7.67
N LEU A 217 17.63 11.16 7.57
CA LEU A 217 18.49 12.07 8.31
C LEU A 217 17.67 12.74 9.41
N SER A 218 18.27 12.92 10.57
CA SER A 218 17.70 13.70 11.67
C SER A 218 18.57 14.88 11.98
N PRO A 219 18.00 16.02 12.40
CA PRO A 219 18.79 17.11 12.94
C PRO A 219 19.58 16.62 14.15
N GLY A 220 20.89 16.85 14.16
CA GLY A 220 21.74 16.56 15.29
C GLY A 220 21.77 17.72 16.27
N ASN A 221 22.15 17.42 17.51
CA ASN A 221 22.32 18.44 18.56
C ASN A 221 23.59 19.29 18.35
N TYR A 222 24.34 19.04 17.27
CA TYR A 222 25.53 19.79 16.93
C TYR A 222 25.20 20.89 15.95
N THR A 223 25.62 22.11 16.27
CA THR A 223 25.59 23.22 15.33
C THR A 223 26.98 23.42 14.71
N PHE A 224 27.05 23.47 13.39
CA PHE A 224 28.23 23.84 12.65
C PHE A 224 28.00 25.21 12.02
N HIS A 225 28.75 26.21 12.44
CA HIS A 225 28.56 27.63 12.05
C HIS A 225 27.10 28.14 12.23
N GLY A 226 26.48 27.76 13.34
CA GLY A 226 25.09 28.18 13.64
C GLY A 226 23.98 27.37 12.92
N ASN A 227 24.35 26.42 12.07
CA ASN A 227 23.39 25.52 11.40
C ASN A 227 23.33 24.15 12.09
N ALA A 228 22.15 23.60 12.26
CA ALA A 228 21.97 22.25 12.78
C ALA A 228 22.62 21.24 11.82
N GLY A 229 23.51 20.39 12.35
CA GLY A 229 24.07 19.28 11.60
C GLY A 229 22.99 18.22 11.32
N MET A 230 23.08 17.58 10.16
CA MET A 230 22.23 16.44 9.82
C MET A 230 23.00 15.14 10.04
N LEU A 231 22.43 14.24 10.84
CA LEU A 231 23.01 12.94 11.15
C LEU A 231 22.12 11.81 10.58
N PRO A 232 22.71 10.67 10.19
CA PRO A 232 21.93 9.49 9.87
C PRO A 232 21.04 9.13 11.05
N ASN A 233 19.76 8.91 10.78
CA ASN A 233 18.80 8.52 11.81
C ASN A 233 18.95 7.02 12.11
N ALA A 234 19.71 6.68 13.14
CA ALA A 234 19.92 5.29 13.55
C ALA A 234 18.62 4.55 13.94
N SER A 235 17.61 5.29 14.41
CA SER A 235 16.29 4.72 14.74
C SER A 235 15.48 4.34 13.51
N ALA A 236 15.82 4.88 12.33
CA ALA A 236 15.18 4.51 11.07
C ALA A 236 15.73 3.20 10.46
N GLY A 237 16.75 2.61 11.10
CA GLY A 237 17.36 1.36 10.67
C GLY A 237 18.49 1.52 9.65
N VAL A 238 18.99 0.40 9.17
CA VAL A 238 20.09 0.33 8.20
C VAL A 238 19.56 0.58 6.80
N ILE A 239 20.26 1.42 6.03
CA ILE A 239 19.95 1.66 4.61
C ILE A 239 20.10 0.34 3.84
N ASN A 240 19.04 -0.09 3.19
CA ASN A 240 19.03 -1.29 2.35
C ASN A 240 18.58 -0.95 0.93
N LYS A 241 19.55 -0.71 0.04
CA LYS A 241 19.30 -0.42 -1.39
C LYS A 241 18.68 -1.60 -2.15
N ASN A 242 18.73 -2.80 -1.57
CA ASN A 242 18.15 -4.02 -2.13
C ASN A 242 16.81 -4.40 -1.49
N LEU A 243 16.22 -3.47 -0.71
CA LEU A 243 14.88 -3.66 -0.17
C LEU A 243 13.86 -3.72 -1.32
N SER A 244 13.28 -4.90 -1.52
CA SER A 244 12.51 -5.27 -2.71
C SER A 244 11.10 -5.73 -2.38
N TRP A 245 10.34 -6.01 -3.43
CA TRP A 245 9.00 -6.58 -3.38
C TRP A 245 8.97 -7.92 -2.65
N GLU A 246 7.91 -8.15 -1.88
CA GLU A 246 7.53 -9.49 -1.47
C GLU A 246 6.82 -10.17 -2.64
N GLU A 247 7.29 -11.36 -3.02
CA GLU A 247 6.73 -12.11 -4.15
C GLU A 247 6.00 -13.35 -3.66
N THR A 248 4.72 -13.43 -4.00
CA THR A 248 3.89 -14.60 -3.73
C THR A 248 3.66 -15.36 -5.02
N ASN A 249 4.09 -16.62 -5.06
CA ASN A 249 3.79 -17.57 -6.13
C ASN A 249 2.58 -18.39 -5.72
N GLN A 250 1.59 -18.49 -6.62
CA GLN A 250 0.38 -19.24 -6.41
C GLN A 250 0.13 -20.20 -7.57
N TYR A 251 -0.27 -21.41 -7.23
CA TYR A 251 -0.70 -22.46 -8.15
C TYR A 251 -2.10 -22.89 -7.77
N ASP A 252 -2.98 -22.95 -8.75
CA ASP A 252 -4.36 -23.38 -8.55
C ASP A 252 -4.74 -24.45 -9.56
N VAL A 253 -5.48 -25.47 -9.10
CA VAL A 253 -6.15 -26.46 -9.93
C VAL A 253 -7.59 -26.56 -9.50
N GLY A 254 -8.49 -26.42 -10.45
CA GLY A 254 -9.92 -26.47 -10.19
C GLY A 254 -10.67 -27.41 -11.11
N LEU A 255 -11.77 -27.95 -10.61
CA LEU A 255 -12.69 -28.81 -11.33
C LEU A 255 -14.12 -28.32 -11.10
N ASP A 256 -14.77 -27.93 -12.17
CA ASP A 256 -16.17 -27.47 -12.18
C ASP A 256 -17.04 -28.55 -12.84
N ILE A 257 -18.05 -29.06 -12.15
CA ILE A 257 -18.95 -30.10 -12.65
C ILE A 257 -20.40 -29.65 -12.43
N SER A 258 -21.22 -29.81 -13.46
CA SER A 258 -22.68 -29.64 -13.37
C SER A 258 -23.36 -30.90 -13.87
N LEU A 259 -24.29 -31.39 -13.09
CA LEU A 259 -25.00 -32.66 -13.31
C LEU A 259 -26.51 -32.44 -13.43
N LEU A 260 -27.20 -33.39 -14.09
CA LEU A 260 -28.65 -33.51 -14.18
C LEU A 260 -29.35 -32.18 -14.58
N ASP A 261 -28.99 -31.69 -15.77
CA ASP A 261 -29.52 -30.43 -16.31
C ASP A 261 -29.25 -29.24 -15.37
N TYR A 262 -27.99 -29.14 -14.87
CA TYR A 262 -27.54 -28.09 -13.97
C TYR A 262 -28.18 -28.04 -12.59
N ARG A 263 -28.89 -29.10 -12.17
CA ARG A 263 -29.52 -29.19 -10.85
C ARG A 263 -28.51 -29.30 -9.72
N PHE A 264 -27.39 -29.98 -9.97
CA PHE A 264 -26.27 -30.08 -9.02
C PHE A 264 -25.02 -29.42 -9.61
N LYS A 265 -24.39 -28.56 -8.83
CA LYS A 265 -23.12 -27.89 -9.20
C LYS A 265 -22.11 -28.17 -8.12
N VAL A 266 -20.96 -28.66 -8.52
CA VAL A 266 -19.81 -28.97 -7.65
C VAL A 266 -18.59 -28.25 -8.19
N ASN A 267 -17.97 -27.44 -7.37
CA ASN A 267 -16.72 -26.75 -7.66
C ASN A 267 -15.70 -27.20 -6.63
N LEU A 268 -14.59 -27.75 -7.08
CA LEU A 268 -13.50 -28.20 -6.25
C LEU A 268 -12.25 -27.40 -6.64
N ASP A 269 -11.60 -26.84 -5.64
CA ASP A 269 -10.39 -26.05 -5.82
C ASP A 269 -9.31 -26.52 -4.88
N TYR A 270 -8.12 -26.70 -5.42
CA TYR A 270 -6.89 -26.91 -4.67
C TYR A 270 -5.89 -25.83 -5.04
N TYR A 271 -5.32 -25.18 -4.04
CA TYR A 271 -4.29 -24.16 -4.27
C TYR A 271 -3.08 -24.39 -3.37
N TYR A 272 -1.93 -24.01 -3.89
CA TYR A 272 -0.68 -23.95 -3.16
C TYR A 272 -0.04 -22.57 -3.35
N ARG A 273 0.34 -21.94 -2.25
CA ARG A 273 0.91 -20.59 -2.25
C ARG A 273 2.14 -20.52 -1.36
N TYR A 274 3.19 -19.87 -1.83
CA TYR A 274 4.34 -19.54 -1.02
C TYR A 274 4.85 -18.13 -1.33
N THR A 275 5.32 -17.42 -0.30
CA THR A 275 5.83 -16.06 -0.39
C THR A 275 7.33 -16.05 -0.15
N LYS A 276 8.05 -15.30 -0.99
CA LYS A 276 9.49 -15.04 -0.88
C LYS A 276 9.73 -13.57 -0.57
N GLY A 277 10.88 -13.29 0.06
CA GLY A 277 11.29 -11.91 0.32
C GLY A 277 10.42 -11.18 1.35
N GLN A 278 9.82 -11.93 2.29
CA GLN A 278 9.05 -11.31 3.37
C GLN A 278 9.91 -10.34 4.16
N LEU A 279 9.36 -9.16 4.40
CA LEU A 279 10.02 -8.11 5.16
C LEU A 279 9.65 -8.25 6.64
N ASN A 280 10.65 -8.49 7.45
CA ASN A 280 10.51 -8.55 8.89
C ASN A 280 11.43 -7.51 9.53
N ARG A 281 10.91 -6.81 10.53
CA ARG A 281 11.73 -5.93 11.36
C ARG A 281 12.52 -6.77 12.36
N ILE A 282 13.84 -6.64 12.32
CA ILE A 282 14.75 -7.35 13.21
C ILE A 282 15.46 -6.31 14.08
N THR A 283 15.37 -6.48 15.41
CA THR A 283 16.12 -5.65 16.34
C THR A 283 17.60 -6.03 16.28
N LEU A 284 18.43 -5.08 15.97
CA LEU A 284 19.88 -5.29 15.90
C LEU A 284 20.50 -5.23 17.30
N PRO A 285 21.60 -5.96 17.56
CA PRO A 285 22.34 -5.87 18.81
C PRO A 285 22.81 -4.42 19.07
N GLY A 286 22.76 -3.96 20.33
CA GLY A 286 23.08 -2.58 20.70
C GLY A 286 24.52 -2.11 20.36
N ASN A 287 25.44 -3.05 20.10
CA ASN A 287 26.80 -2.74 19.66
C ASN A 287 26.88 -2.26 18.19
N THR A 288 25.83 -2.39 17.42
CA THR A 288 25.76 -1.92 16.03
C THR A 288 25.49 -0.41 15.91
N GLN A 289 25.13 0.25 17.01
CA GLN A 289 24.66 1.64 17.06
C GLN A 289 23.34 1.91 16.29
N TYR A 290 22.69 0.87 15.80
CA TYR A 290 21.34 0.94 15.23
C TYR A 290 20.34 0.43 16.25
N LEU A 291 19.22 1.11 16.38
CA LEU A 291 18.18 0.74 17.36
C LEU A 291 17.18 -0.26 16.79
N ASN A 292 17.09 -0.37 15.47
CA ASN A 292 16.20 -1.32 14.76
C ASN A 292 16.65 -1.56 13.32
#